data_7476215d9ebccb1c50509292c1955f7c
#
_entry.id   7476215d9ebccb1c50509292c1955f7c
#
_cell.length_a   1.000
_cell.length_b   1.000
_cell.length_c   1.000
_cell.angle_alpha   90.00
_cell.angle_beta   90.00
_cell.angle_gamma   90.00
#
_symmetry.space_group_name_H-M   'P 1'
#
loop_
_entity.id
_entity.type
_entity.pdbx_description
1 polymer ?
#
loop_
_entity_poly.entity_id
_entity_poly.type
_entity_poly.pdbx_seq_one_letter_code
_entity_poly.pdbx_strand_id
1 'polypeptide(L)'
;YGAWAIYGDAEALTIESIFELIFLAILGLPKMILMPLPNSWTNIFYPIQFLESIALVALYAFIAIKNNLLRNQEFIFLTFVLVLALMLYSVLAFNEGTFVRYRFSLFLPFVFAIYYLSTLHQADPLKHKIQ
;
A
#
# COMPACT_ATOMS: atom_id res chain seq x y z
N TYR A 1 -13.40 -19.56 -1.78
CA TYR A 1 -12.97 -18.82 -0.57
C TYR A 1 -12.03 -17.67 -0.97
N GLY A 2 -12.47 -16.80 -1.86
CA GLY A 2 -11.59 -15.86 -2.47
C GLY A 2 -11.96 -14.41 -2.17
N ALA A 3 -11.63 -13.47 -3.00
CA ALA A 3 -11.86 -12.01 -2.95
C ALA A 3 -13.24 -11.55 -2.43
N TRP A 4 -14.08 -12.48 -2.15
CA TRP A 4 -15.47 -12.45 -1.70
C TRP A 4 -15.69 -11.76 -0.35
N ALA A 5 -14.77 -11.90 0.57
CA ALA A 5 -14.86 -11.25 1.89
C ALA A 5 -14.86 -9.71 1.82
N ILE A 6 -14.47 -9.15 0.67
CA ILE A 6 -14.47 -7.70 0.44
C ILE A 6 -15.85 -7.22 -0.01
N TYR A 7 -16.64 -8.08 -0.68
CA TYR A 7 -17.82 -7.68 -1.43
C TYR A 7 -19.15 -8.18 -0.86
N GLY A 8 -19.15 -8.87 0.30
CA GLY A 8 -20.37 -9.47 0.88
C GLY A 8 -20.69 -10.83 0.26
N ASP A 9 -21.82 -11.41 0.63
CA ASP A 9 -22.19 -12.79 0.39
C ASP A 9 -21.78 -13.37 -0.97
N ALA A 10 -21.24 -14.56 -0.89
CA ALA A 10 -20.44 -15.30 -1.87
C ALA A 10 -21.18 -15.69 -3.17
N GLU A 11 -21.66 -14.72 -3.93
CA GLU A 11 -21.84 -14.93 -5.35
C GLU A 11 -20.49 -14.85 -6.04
N ALA A 12 -20.15 -15.91 -6.79
CA ALA A 12 -18.88 -15.98 -7.48
C ALA A 12 -18.73 -14.78 -8.42
N LEU A 13 -17.87 -13.80 -8.06
CA LEU A 13 -17.52 -12.72 -8.95
C LEU A 13 -16.88 -13.31 -10.21
N THR A 14 -17.66 -13.50 -11.23
CA THR A 14 -17.13 -13.76 -12.57
C THR A 14 -16.63 -12.42 -13.10
N ILE A 15 -15.32 -12.24 -13.12
CA ILE A 15 -14.72 -11.06 -13.76
C ILE A 15 -14.91 -11.23 -15.25
N GLU A 16 -15.85 -10.50 -15.82
CA GLU A 16 -16.21 -10.60 -17.23
C GLU A 16 -15.36 -9.66 -18.11
N SER A 17 -14.74 -8.63 -17.52
CA SER A 17 -13.94 -7.67 -18.27
C SER A 17 -12.73 -7.16 -17.51
N ILE A 18 -11.71 -6.70 -18.28
CA ILE A 18 -10.51 -6.05 -17.72
C ILE A 18 -10.87 -4.74 -16.97
N PHE A 19 -11.91 -4.04 -17.41
CA PHE A 19 -12.37 -2.81 -16.76
C PHE A 19 -12.93 -3.09 -15.36
N GLU A 20 -13.67 -4.17 -15.21
CA GLU A 20 -14.18 -4.63 -13.92
C GLU A 20 -13.03 -4.99 -12.98
N LEU A 21 -12.01 -5.71 -13.47
CA LEU A 21 -10.82 -6.03 -12.71
C LEU A 21 -10.10 -4.77 -12.19
N ILE A 22 -9.92 -3.76 -13.07
CA ILE A 22 -9.30 -2.48 -12.69
C ILE A 22 -10.14 -1.75 -11.65
N PHE A 23 -11.46 -1.71 -11.84
CA PHE A 23 -12.38 -1.07 -10.92
C PHE A 23 -12.35 -1.73 -9.53
N LEU A 24 -12.36 -3.06 -9.47
CA LEU A 24 -12.22 -3.83 -8.24
C LEU A 24 -10.87 -3.59 -7.54
N ALA A 25 -9.79 -3.50 -8.32
CA ALA A 25 -8.46 -3.21 -7.79
C ALA A 25 -8.40 -1.80 -7.16
N ILE A 26 -9.01 -0.80 -7.79
CA ILE A 26 -9.09 0.57 -7.26
C ILE A 26 -9.93 0.60 -5.96
N LEU A 27 -11.08 -0.05 -5.93
CA LEU A 27 -11.93 -0.13 -4.73
C LEU A 27 -11.28 -0.94 -3.60
N GLY A 28 -10.47 -1.92 -3.95
CA GLY A 28 -9.74 -2.75 -2.98
C GLY A 28 -8.53 -2.04 -2.36
N LEU A 29 -7.97 -1.04 -3.04
CA LEU A 29 -6.76 -0.35 -2.59
C LEU A 29 -6.88 0.28 -1.19
N PRO A 30 -7.91 1.06 -0.84
CA PRO A 30 -8.09 1.60 0.51
C PRO A 30 -8.22 0.50 1.56
N LYS A 31 -8.92 -0.58 1.22
CA LYS A 31 -9.05 -1.74 2.10
C LYS A 31 -7.69 -2.42 2.29
N MET A 32 -6.92 -2.61 1.23
CA MET A 32 -5.58 -3.19 1.31
C MET A 32 -4.64 -2.38 2.22
N ILE A 33 -4.78 -1.05 2.22
CA ILE A 33 -3.94 -0.17 3.04
C ILE A 33 -4.42 -0.13 4.50
N LEU A 34 -5.72 -0.08 4.76
CA LEU A 34 -6.29 0.26 6.07
C LEU A 34 -6.90 -0.92 6.84
N MET A 35 -7.13 -2.07 6.20
CA MET A 35 -7.72 -3.21 6.94
C MET A 35 -6.78 -3.74 8.04
N PRO A 36 -7.33 -4.26 9.13
CA PRO A 36 -8.74 -4.39 9.47
C PRO A 36 -9.38 -3.07 9.90
N LEU A 37 -10.57 -2.76 9.36
CA LEU A 37 -11.29 -1.53 9.71
C LEU A 37 -11.94 -1.66 11.11
N PRO A 38 -12.18 -0.53 11.82
CA PRO A 38 -12.75 -0.55 13.17
C PRO A 38 -14.11 -1.28 13.31
N ASN A 39 -14.90 -1.30 12.25
CA ASN A 39 -16.19 -1.99 12.23
C ASN A 39 -16.09 -3.53 12.14
N SER A 40 -14.93 -4.06 11.80
CA SER A 40 -14.68 -5.50 11.69
C SER A 40 -13.89 -6.09 12.88
N TRP A 41 -13.65 -5.31 13.92
CA TRP A 41 -12.82 -5.74 15.05
C TRP A 41 -13.54 -6.79 15.92
N THR A 42 -13.27 -8.04 15.68
CA THR A 42 -13.72 -9.19 16.47
C THR A 42 -12.63 -9.75 17.37
N ASN A 43 -11.37 -9.31 17.19
CA ASN A 43 -10.20 -9.80 17.90
C ASN A 43 -9.33 -8.62 18.37
N ILE A 44 -8.69 -8.77 19.54
CA ILE A 44 -7.79 -7.75 20.11
C ILE A 44 -6.59 -7.43 19.23
N PHE A 45 -6.20 -8.32 18.34
CA PHE A 45 -5.09 -8.07 17.39
C PHE A 45 -5.45 -7.10 16.25
N TYR A 46 -6.72 -6.93 15.90
CA TYR A 46 -7.15 -6.05 14.82
C TYR A 46 -6.83 -4.56 15.06
N PRO A 47 -7.07 -4.00 16.24
CA PRO A 47 -6.63 -2.64 16.54
C PRO A 47 -5.12 -2.45 16.38
N ILE A 48 -4.31 -3.43 16.80
CA ILE A 48 -2.85 -3.38 16.68
C ILE A 48 -2.44 -3.35 15.21
N GLN A 49 -3.01 -4.22 14.38
CA GLN A 49 -2.76 -4.28 12.93
C GLN A 49 -3.21 -3.01 12.20
N PHE A 50 -4.30 -2.40 12.63
CA PHE A 50 -4.77 -1.12 12.10
C PHE A 50 -3.79 0.02 12.42
N LEU A 51 -3.34 0.12 13.67
CA LEU A 51 -2.35 1.09 14.09
C LEU A 51 -1.00 0.90 13.35
N GLU A 52 -0.57 -0.33 13.17
CA GLU A 52 0.60 -0.68 12.37
C GLU A 52 0.48 -0.19 10.92
N SER A 53 -0.71 -0.32 10.32
CA SER A 53 -0.97 0.18 8.96
C SER A 53 -0.82 1.68 8.87
N ILE A 54 -1.45 2.40 9.79
CA ILE A 54 -1.36 3.86 9.87
C ILE A 54 0.10 4.28 10.09
N ALA A 55 0.83 3.58 10.97
CA ALA A 55 2.23 3.88 11.24
C ALA A 55 3.10 3.69 10.00
N LEU A 56 2.90 2.62 9.21
CA LEU A 56 3.65 2.38 7.96
C LEU A 56 3.38 3.47 6.92
N VAL A 57 2.11 3.83 6.72
CA VAL A 57 1.73 4.91 5.78
C VAL A 57 2.27 6.25 6.24
N ALA A 58 2.15 6.55 7.54
CA ALA A 58 2.68 7.79 8.12
C ALA A 58 4.21 7.86 8.00
N LEU A 59 4.91 6.76 8.26
CA LEU A 59 6.37 6.67 8.11
C LEU A 59 6.79 6.91 6.66
N TYR A 60 6.10 6.28 5.70
CA TYR A 60 6.34 6.48 4.28
C TYR A 60 6.16 7.95 3.88
N ALA A 61 5.02 8.53 4.25
CA ALA A 61 4.73 9.93 3.97
C ALA A 61 5.72 10.89 4.66
N PHE A 62 6.08 10.61 5.92
CA PHE A 62 7.05 11.41 6.67
C PHE A 62 8.41 11.45 5.98
N ILE A 63 8.95 10.28 5.56
CA ILE A 63 10.23 10.22 4.85
C ILE A 63 10.15 11.00 3.54
N ALA A 64 9.07 10.83 2.78
CA ALA A 64 8.86 11.50 1.50
C ALA A 64 8.82 13.03 1.63
N ILE A 65 8.08 13.53 2.62
CA ILE A 65 7.92 14.98 2.85
C ILE A 65 9.20 15.57 3.42
N LYS A 66 9.77 14.95 4.47
CA LYS A 66 10.96 15.45 5.15
C LYS A 66 12.15 15.61 4.19
N ASN A 67 12.29 14.71 3.24
CA ASN A 67 13.42 14.69 2.30
C ASN A 67 13.07 15.28 0.93
N ASN A 68 11.93 15.96 0.77
CA ASN A 68 11.48 16.57 -0.48
C ASN A 68 11.46 15.59 -1.68
N LEU A 69 11.20 14.30 -1.43
CA LEU A 69 11.24 13.27 -2.45
C LEU A 69 10.05 13.33 -3.43
N LEU A 70 9.01 14.10 -3.13
CA LEU A 70 7.79 14.18 -3.95
C LEU A 70 8.03 14.63 -5.40
N ARG A 71 9.16 15.29 -5.67
CA ARG A 71 9.58 15.72 -7.02
C ARG A 71 10.65 14.81 -7.63
N ASN A 72 11.15 13.84 -6.87
CA ASN A 72 12.16 12.91 -7.35
C ASN A 72 11.51 11.84 -8.25
N GLN A 73 12.02 11.68 -9.46
CA GLN A 73 11.47 10.72 -10.45
C GLN A 73 11.56 9.28 -9.96
N GLU A 74 12.65 8.91 -9.27
CA GLU A 74 12.85 7.57 -8.72
C GLU A 74 11.83 7.28 -7.62
N PHE A 75 11.54 8.27 -6.76
CA PHE A 75 10.51 8.15 -5.73
C PHE A 75 9.11 7.99 -6.35
N ILE A 76 8.78 8.80 -7.37
CA ILE A 76 7.49 8.72 -8.07
C ILE A 76 7.34 7.33 -8.71
N PHE A 77 8.39 6.82 -9.36
CA PHE A 77 8.40 5.49 -9.95
C PHE A 77 8.19 4.39 -8.91
N LEU A 78 8.94 4.41 -7.80
CA LEU A 78 8.77 3.44 -6.72
C LEU A 78 7.37 3.50 -6.11
N THR A 79 6.82 4.70 -5.88
CA THR A 79 5.46 4.87 -5.36
C THR A 79 4.43 4.29 -6.34
N PHE A 80 4.60 4.52 -7.64
CA PHE A 80 3.74 3.95 -8.67
C PHE A 80 3.78 2.41 -8.65
N VAL A 81 4.97 1.82 -8.56
CA VAL A 81 5.14 0.35 -8.47
C VAL A 81 4.49 -0.19 -7.19
N LEU A 82 4.65 0.49 -6.04
CA LEU A 82 3.98 0.09 -4.79
C LEU A 82 2.47 0.12 -4.93
N VAL A 83 1.91 1.20 -5.46
CA VAL A 83 0.45 1.33 -5.65
C VAL A 83 -0.07 0.24 -6.59
N LEU A 84 0.62 0.00 -7.70
CA LEU A 84 0.25 -1.06 -8.64
C LEU A 84 0.29 -2.45 -7.98
N ALA A 85 1.32 -2.74 -7.20
CA ALA A 85 1.42 -4.00 -6.46
C ALA A 85 0.28 -4.14 -5.43
N LEU A 86 -0.03 -3.08 -4.67
CA LEU A 86 -1.15 -3.10 -3.72
C LEU A 86 -2.50 -3.29 -4.42
N MET A 87 -2.70 -2.69 -5.59
CA MET A 87 -3.90 -2.90 -6.40
C MET A 87 -4.03 -4.35 -6.86
N LEU A 88 -2.97 -4.96 -7.38
CA LEU A 88 -2.97 -6.36 -7.79
C LEU A 88 -3.25 -7.29 -6.61
N TYR A 89 -2.57 -7.08 -5.48
CA TYR A 89 -2.80 -7.89 -4.28
C TYR A 89 -4.18 -7.66 -3.65
N SER A 90 -4.80 -6.49 -3.82
CA SER A 90 -6.15 -6.23 -3.33
C SER A 90 -7.21 -7.13 -3.98
N VAL A 91 -6.98 -7.53 -5.23
CA VAL A 91 -7.84 -8.48 -5.95
C VAL A 91 -7.55 -9.93 -5.55
N LEU A 92 -6.28 -10.23 -5.25
CA LEU A 92 -5.83 -11.59 -4.91
C LEU A 92 -6.03 -11.96 -3.44
N ALA A 93 -6.19 -10.97 -2.57
CA ALA A 93 -6.32 -11.20 -1.14
C ALA A 93 -7.71 -11.74 -0.78
N PHE A 94 -7.74 -12.83 -0.03
CA PHE A 94 -8.95 -13.60 0.24
C PHE A 94 -9.58 -13.35 1.62
N ASN A 95 -8.82 -12.78 2.55
CA ASN A 95 -9.27 -12.48 3.91
C ASN A 95 -8.39 -11.41 4.56
N GLU A 96 -8.85 -10.87 5.70
CA GLU A 96 -8.16 -9.80 6.42
C GLU A 96 -6.72 -10.16 6.82
N GLY A 97 -6.48 -11.39 7.25
CA GLY A 97 -5.13 -11.85 7.58
C GLY A 97 -4.19 -11.88 6.38
N THR A 98 -4.71 -12.16 5.20
CA THR A 98 -3.97 -12.12 3.94
C THR A 98 -3.61 -10.67 3.57
N PHE A 99 -4.53 -9.71 3.74
CA PHE A 99 -4.26 -8.29 3.54
C PHE A 99 -3.11 -7.78 4.41
N VAL A 100 -3.15 -8.08 5.71
CA VAL A 100 -2.10 -7.68 6.64
C VAL A 100 -0.74 -8.23 6.23
N ARG A 101 -0.67 -9.52 5.90
CA ARG A 101 0.58 -10.18 5.52
C ARG A 101 1.18 -9.60 4.24
N TYR A 102 0.38 -9.44 3.19
CA TYR A 102 0.87 -8.90 1.91
C TYR A 102 1.24 -7.44 2.01
N ARG A 103 0.46 -6.64 2.72
CA ARG A 103 0.76 -5.24 2.97
C ARG A 103 2.12 -5.07 3.64
N PHE A 104 2.39 -5.80 4.73
CA PHE A 104 3.66 -5.70 5.43
C PHE A 104 4.83 -6.10 4.54
N SER A 105 4.69 -7.21 3.82
CA SER A 105 5.71 -7.71 2.89
C SER A 105 6.01 -6.74 1.74
N LEU A 106 5.02 -5.92 1.33
CA LEU A 106 5.20 -4.91 0.29
C LEU A 106 5.74 -3.59 0.86
N PHE A 107 5.09 -3.03 1.90
CA PHE A 107 5.47 -1.72 2.42
C PHE A 107 6.90 -1.69 2.97
N LEU A 108 7.31 -2.71 3.69
CA LEU A 108 8.62 -2.71 4.35
C LEU A 108 9.79 -2.53 3.38
N PRO A 109 9.91 -3.30 2.27
CA PRO A 109 10.95 -3.07 1.27
C PRO A 109 10.91 -1.67 0.66
N PHE A 110 9.70 -1.13 0.42
CA PHE A 110 9.56 0.23 -0.13
C PHE A 110 9.93 1.32 0.86
N VAL A 111 9.64 1.16 2.15
CA VAL A 111 10.13 2.07 3.21
C VAL A 111 11.65 2.09 3.23
N PHE A 112 12.30 0.92 3.14
CA PHE A 112 13.76 0.85 3.05
C PHE A 112 14.30 1.48 1.76
N ALA A 113 13.65 1.25 0.62
CA ALA A 113 14.06 1.84 -0.66
C ALA A 113 13.99 3.37 -0.63
N ILE A 114 12.90 3.95 -0.12
CA ILE A 114 12.79 5.42 -0.02
C ILE A 114 13.71 6.01 1.06
N TYR A 115 13.97 5.28 2.13
CA TYR A 115 14.97 5.71 3.12
C TYR A 115 16.36 5.76 2.48
N TYR A 116 16.74 4.73 1.72
CA TYR A 116 17.99 4.70 0.97
C TYR A 116 18.09 5.83 -0.06
N LEU A 117 17.03 6.07 -0.83
CA LEU A 117 16.96 7.22 -1.74
C LEU A 117 17.15 8.55 -1.01
N SER A 118 16.58 8.69 0.19
CA SER A 118 16.72 9.90 0.98
C SER A 118 18.17 10.15 1.42
N THR A 119 18.91 9.10 1.76
CA THR A 119 20.34 9.20 2.12
C THR A 119 21.20 9.57 0.93
N LEU A 120 20.93 9.00 -0.24
CA LEU A 120 21.63 9.37 -1.49
C LEU A 120 21.36 10.83 -1.88
N HIS A 121 20.12 11.28 -1.74
CA HIS A 121 19.73 12.66 -2.04
C HIS A 121 20.41 13.69 -1.12
N GLN A 122 20.62 13.33 0.14
CA GLN A 122 21.34 14.17 1.09
C GLN A 122 22.88 14.17 0.86
N ALA A 123 23.41 13.09 0.30
CA ALA A 123 24.85 12.96 0.05
C ALA A 123 25.33 13.73 -1.20
N ASP A 124 24.43 14.12 -2.12
CA ASP A 124 24.77 14.85 -3.35
C ASP A 124 24.11 16.26 -3.41
N PRO A 125 24.60 17.22 -2.62
CA PRO A 125 24.03 18.57 -2.56
C PRO A 125 24.24 19.38 -3.87
N LEU A 126 25.07 18.91 -4.80
CA LEU A 126 25.37 19.61 -6.05
C LEU A 126 24.24 19.49 -7.08
N LYS A 127 23.44 18.42 -7.05
CA LYS A 127 22.28 18.26 -7.96
C LYS A 127 21.16 19.27 -7.72
N HIS A 128 21.07 19.84 -6.51
CA HIS A 128 20.03 20.83 -6.16
C HIS A 128 20.27 22.25 -6.71
N LYS A 129 21.44 22.55 -7.27
CA LYS A 129 21.75 23.87 -7.80
C LYS A 129 21.45 24.03 -9.30
N ILE A 130 21.01 22.98 -9.96
CA ILE A 130 20.82 22.95 -11.44
C ILE A 130 19.31 22.81 -11.84
N GLN A 131 18.42 22.69 -10.86
CA GLN A 131 16.98 22.72 -11.07
C GLN A 131 16.35 24.01 -10.53
#